data_c3ddca34c32f0d300f942095e5f11b64
#
_entry.id   c3ddca34c32f0d300f942095e5f11b64
#
_cell.length_a   1.000
_cell.length_b   1.000
_cell.length_c   1.000
_cell.angle_alpha   90.00
_cell.angle_beta   90.00
_cell.angle_gamma   90.00
#
_symmetry.space_group_name_H-M   'P 1'
#
loop_
_entity.id
_entity.type
_entity.pdbx_description
1 polymer ?
#
loop_
_entity_poly.entity_id
_entity_poly.type
_entity_poly.pdbx_seq_one_letter_code
_entity_poly.pdbx_strand_id
1 'polypeptide(L)'
;YVSSLDDDGMTLPTGTVTYRQNSAESNYHGQHVGGTVAGQHYGWAREANIYNLAVTDNFASGQFISAYLIYDYLRAFHLYKVVNPTTGRRNPTITNHSYGGVFYFNSDREALPFSELNSVVYRGTTYNSGNPGPSGWTQSGVETDFGVRFNITSGPSQSAAISADVQDAIDDGVVIIGAAGNDNLVIADPSDSDWNNSINWNYDGSARSRYYMRGAWPNSPDNDSIIVGALNNTHTFTRATFTNYGPSIDVFAPGRRILSCYGNTGASDSKYSAGSGNYYNTANGTSMASPQVAGVIATLATAKYRFTNSDAKGYLQRHSKDNDMTFDSGTGSHSDNTCQKGSPNKYLISKNSRSTSGMIEDVKGERKTSGMTFPRRSTLNYQH
;
A
#
# COMPACT_ATOMS: atom_id res chain seq x y z
N TYR A 1 15.94 4.64 23.82
CA TYR A 1 14.52 4.45 24.19
C TYR A 1 13.79 3.46 23.28
N VAL A 2 14.49 2.89 22.33
CA VAL A 2 13.94 1.85 21.45
C VAL A 2 13.92 0.49 22.12
N SER A 3 14.92 0.21 22.99
CA SER A 3 15.03 -1.07 23.71
C SER A 3 13.86 -1.39 24.64
N SER A 4 13.04 -0.40 25.01
CA SER A 4 11.86 -0.62 25.85
C SER A 4 10.66 -1.21 25.09
N LEU A 5 10.76 -1.33 23.77
CA LEU A 5 9.70 -1.86 22.89
C LEU A 5 10.12 -3.14 22.18
N ASP A 6 11.24 -3.75 22.60
CA ASP A 6 11.71 -5.02 22.07
C ASP A 6 10.91 -6.17 22.68
N ASP A 7 9.76 -6.46 22.07
CA ASP A 7 8.86 -7.54 22.52
C ASP A 7 9.35 -8.91 22.04
N ASP A 8 10.23 -8.95 21.02
CA ASP A 8 10.72 -10.19 20.41
C ASP A 8 12.03 -10.71 21.05
N GLY A 9 12.54 -10.02 22.07
CA GLY A 9 13.85 -10.31 22.67
C GLY A 9 15.03 -10.01 21.73
N MET A 10 14.80 -9.23 20.67
CA MET A 10 15.84 -8.80 19.74
C MET A 10 16.53 -7.55 20.24
N THR A 11 17.86 -7.55 20.22
CA THR A 11 18.63 -6.36 20.55
C THR A 11 18.47 -5.33 19.43
N LEU A 12 17.74 -4.26 19.71
CA LEU A 12 17.61 -3.16 18.77
C LEU A 12 18.96 -2.46 18.58
N PRO A 13 19.31 -2.06 17.35
CA PRO A 13 20.59 -1.43 17.10
C PRO A 13 20.71 -0.12 17.88
N THR A 14 21.70 -0.05 18.77
CA THR A 14 22.09 1.17 19.46
C THR A 14 23.14 1.88 18.60
N GLY A 15 22.85 3.06 18.11
CA GLY A 15 23.81 3.80 17.30
C GLY A 15 23.33 5.14 16.81
N THR A 16 24.22 5.88 16.19
CA THR A 16 23.91 7.15 15.54
C THR A 16 23.10 6.88 14.27
N VAL A 17 21.98 7.57 14.12
CA VAL A 17 21.23 7.54 12.86
C VAL A 17 22.14 8.06 11.75
N THR A 18 22.49 7.19 10.82
CA THR A 18 23.31 7.58 9.68
C THR A 18 22.37 7.95 8.53
N TYR A 19 22.38 9.21 8.16
CA TYR A 19 21.69 9.66 6.97
C TYR A 19 22.51 9.24 5.75
N ARG A 20 22.00 8.29 4.98
CA ARG A 20 22.62 7.93 3.71
C ARG A 20 22.23 8.94 2.65
N GLN A 21 23.21 9.61 2.08
CA GLN A 21 23.09 10.32 0.82
C GLN A 21 23.69 9.41 -0.26
N ASN A 22 22.88 8.69 -0.97
CA ASN A 22 23.37 7.92 -2.09
C ASN A 22 22.97 8.61 -3.41
N SER A 23 23.90 9.31 -3.99
CA SER A 23 23.74 10.00 -5.29
C SER A 23 23.78 9.05 -6.49
N ALA A 24 24.16 7.79 -6.29
CA ALA A 24 24.42 6.83 -7.36
C ALA A 24 23.28 5.83 -7.60
N GLU A 25 22.15 5.96 -6.88
CA GLU A 25 21.09 4.95 -6.96
C GLU A 25 20.11 5.15 -8.09
N SER A 26 19.85 4.04 -8.77
CA SER A 26 18.84 3.94 -9.82
C SER A 26 17.42 3.70 -9.27
N ASN A 27 17.25 3.49 -7.98
CA ASN A 27 15.94 3.22 -7.37
C ASN A 27 15.35 4.49 -6.76
N TYR A 28 14.42 5.09 -7.44
CA TYR A 28 13.72 6.32 -7.01
C TYR A 28 12.38 6.05 -6.35
N HIS A 29 12.04 4.80 -6.10
CA HIS A 29 10.71 4.40 -5.65
C HIS A 29 10.33 5.13 -4.34
N GLY A 30 11.17 5.07 -3.32
CA GLY A 30 10.91 5.75 -2.05
C GLY A 30 10.83 7.28 -2.19
N GLN A 31 11.65 7.88 -3.04
CA GLN A 31 11.62 9.32 -3.33
C GLN A 31 10.34 9.73 -4.04
N HIS A 32 9.88 8.92 -5.01
CA HIS A 32 8.61 9.15 -5.71
C HIS A 32 7.42 9.04 -4.75
N VAL A 33 7.41 8.02 -3.90
CA VAL A 33 6.40 7.80 -2.87
C VAL A 33 6.36 8.97 -1.88
N GLY A 34 7.50 9.36 -1.30
CA GLY A 34 7.60 10.50 -0.38
C GLY A 34 7.17 11.81 -1.03
N GLY A 35 7.54 12.02 -2.29
CA GLY A 35 7.11 13.17 -3.08
C GLY A 35 5.60 13.23 -3.31
N THR A 36 4.94 12.08 -3.45
CA THR A 36 3.47 12.01 -3.57
C THR A 36 2.79 12.35 -2.24
N VAL A 37 3.35 11.94 -1.10
CA VAL A 37 2.81 12.32 0.22
C VAL A 37 2.97 13.82 0.47
N ALA A 38 4.18 14.37 0.36
CA ALA A 38 4.50 15.68 0.91
C ALA A 38 5.48 16.51 0.06
N GLY A 39 5.71 16.12 -1.20
CA GLY A 39 6.53 16.89 -2.12
C GLY A 39 6.00 18.32 -2.32
N GLN A 40 6.90 19.30 -2.41
CA GLN A 40 6.55 20.71 -2.43
C GLN A 40 5.60 21.10 -3.57
N HIS A 41 5.69 20.48 -4.74
CA HIS A 41 4.87 20.84 -5.91
C HIS A 41 3.65 19.94 -6.08
N TYR A 42 3.80 18.63 -5.86
CA TYR A 42 2.77 17.63 -6.17
C TYR A 42 2.29 16.83 -4.94
N GLY A 43 2.92 17.02 -3.78
CA GLY A 43 2.51 16.35 -2.55
C GLY A 43 1.20 16.91 -1.98
N TRP A 44 0.46 16.05 -1.31
CA TRP A 44 -0.77 16.41 -0.61
C TRP A 44 -0.51 17.19 0.67
N ALA A 45 0.38 16.68 1.53
CA ALA A 45 0.69 17.20 2.86
C ALA A 45 2.03 17.95 2.85
N ARG A 46 2.12 19.05 2.11
CA ARG A 46 3.38 19.77 1.82
C ARG A 46 4.10 20.30 3.05
N GLU A 47 3.39 20.54 4.12
CA GLU A 47 3.94 21.07 5.39
C GLU A 47 4.18 19.95 6.42
N ALA A 48 3.95 18.68 6.05
CA ALA A 48 4.24 17.56 6.92
C ALA A 48 5.76 17.36 7.06
N ASN A 49 6.20 17.03 8.26
CA ASN A 49 7.55 16.52 8.47
C ASN A 49 7.66 15.10 7.91
N ILE A 50 8.59 14.90 6.99
CA ILE A 50 8.85 13.60 6.38
C ILE A 50 10.02 12.95 7.11
N TYR A 51 9.82 11.71 7.53
CA TYR A 51 10.85 10.83 8.06
C TYR A 51 10.95 9.60 7.16
N ASN A 52 12.09 9.38 6.57
CA ASN A 52 12.34 8.22 5.74
C ASN A 52 12.96 7.11 6.58
N LEU A 53 12.28 5.98 6.67
CA LEU A 53 12.81 4.76 7.24
C LEU A 53 13.29 3.85 6.11
N ALA A 54 14.60 3.69 5.96
CA ALA A 54 15.18 2.80 4.97
C ALA A 54 15.02 1.34 5.43
N VAL A 55 14.06 0.65 4.86
CA VAL A 55 13.73 -0.76 5.19
C VAL A 55 14.62 -1.76 4.47
N THR A 56 15.32 -1.32 3.43
CA THR A 56 16.30 -2.12 2.70
C THR A 56 17.64 -1.44 2.77
N ASP A 57 18.68 -2.16 3.21
CA ASP A 57 20.04 -1.68 3.02
C ASP A 57 20.37 -1.79 1.55
N ASN A 58 20.89 -0.70 1.01
CA ASN A 58 21.14 -0.66 -0.38
C ASN A 58 22.38 -1.46 -0.76
N PHE A 59 22.14 -2.68 -1.17
CA PHE A 59 22.77 -3.25 -2.34
C PHE A 59 24.25 -3.65 -2.27
N ALA A 60 25.06 -3.09 -1.38
CA ALA A 60 26.45 -3.54 -1.24
C ALA A 60 26.59 -4.76 -0.31
N SER A 61 25.68 -4.93 0.64
CA SER A 61 25.76 -6.01 1.63
C SER A 61 24.58 -6.98 1.60
N GLY A 62 23.51 -6.68 0.86
CA GLY A 62 22.31 -7.53 0.82
C GLY A 62 21.56 -7.63 2.16
N GLN A 63 21.85 -6.76 3.09
CA GLN A 63 21.20 -6.78 4.41
C GLN A 63 19.89 -6.01 4.37
N PHE A 64 18.84 -6.66 4.80
CA PHE A 64 17.54 -6.06 5.05
C PHE A 64 17.40 -5.83 6.55
N ILE A 65 16.76 -4.71 6.93
CA ILE A 65 16.29 -4.56 8.30
C ILE A 65 15.23 -5.64 8.54
N SER A 66 15.29 -6.34 9.66
CA SER A 66 14.24 -7.27 10.03
C SER A 66 12.88 -6.57 9.99
N ALA A 67 11.89 -7.22 9.36
CA ALA A 67 10.54 -6.66 9.26
C ALA A 67 9.94 -6.34 10.65
N TYR A 68 10.25 -7.14 11.66
CA TYR A 68 9.84 -6.92 13.06
C TYR A 68 10.36 -5.58 13.60
N LEU A 69 11.64 -5.31 13.42
CA LEU A 69 12.26 -4.06 13.88
C LEU A 69 11.66 -2.79 13.26
N ILE A 70 11.06 -2.88 12.09
CA ILE A 70 10.42 -1.73 11.44
C ILE A 70 9.30 -1.19 12.32
N TYR A 71 8.45 -2.07 12.84
CA TYR A 71 7.28 -1.67 13.63
C TYR A 71 7.65 -1.22 15.02
N ASP A 72 8.64 -1.83 15.64
CA ASP A 72 9.21 -1.35 16.90
C ASP A 72 9.80 0.05 16.78
N TYR A 73 10.50 0.34 15.68
CA TYR A 73 10.97 1.70 15.40
C TYR A 73 9.82 2.69 15.21
N LEU A 74 8.76 2.31 14.53
CA LEU A 74 7.59 3.16 14.33
C LEU A 74 6.87 3.44 15.64
N ARG A 75 6.69 2.43 16.50
CA ARG A 75 6.12 2.55 17.85
C ARG A 75 6.97 3.50 18.69
N ALA A 76 8.28 3.23 18.78
CA ALA A 76 9.23 4.07 19.53
C ALA A 76 9.22 5.52 19.01
N PHE A 77 9.27 5.71 17.69
CA PHE A 77 9.19 7.04 17.09
C PHE A 77 7.88 7.73 17.46
N HIS A 78 6.74 7.05 17.37
CA HIS A 78 5.44 7.62 17.72
C HIS A 78 5.40 8.09 19.18
N LEU A 79 5.85 7.27 20.10
CA LEU A 79 5.78 7.52 21.53
C LEU A 79 6.79 8.56 22.03
N TYR A 80 7.96 8.67 21.40
CA TYR A 80 9.08 9.47 21.93
C TYR A 80 9.51 10.65 21.07
N LYS A 81 8.95 10.83 19.87
CA LYS A 81 9.28 11.97 19.01
C LYS A 81 8.99 13.31 19.72
N VAL A 82 9.65 14.34 19.25
CA VAL A 82 9.58 15.70 19.84
C VAL A 82 8.16 16.23 19.87
N VAL A 83 7.81 16.86 20.96
CA VAL A 83 6.54 17.60 21.11
C VAL A 83 6.57 18.82 20.17
N ASN A 84 5.51 19.01 19.41
CA ASN A 84 5.33 20.19 18.59
C ASN A 84 5.16 21.43 19.51
N PRO A 85 6.05 22.42 19.44
CA PRO A 85 6.03 23.56 20.35
C PRO A 85 4.78 24.42 20.20
N THR A 86 4.18 24.44 19.01
CA THR A 86 2.96 25.22 18.74
C THR A 86 1.72 24.61 19.37
N THR A 87 1.63 23.28 19.40
CA THR A 87 0.43 22.57 19.89
C THR A 87 0.60 22.01 21.30
N GLY A 88 1.83 21.95 21.83
CA GLY A 88 2.16 21.29 23.08
C GLY A 88 2.00 19.76 23.05
N ARG A 89 1.93 19.15 21.86
CA ARG A 89 1.62 17.73 21.66
C ARG A 89 2.54 17.11 20.61
N ARG A 90 2.68 15.78 20.64
CA ARG A 90 3.30 15.04 19.54
C ARG A 90 2.31 14.98 18.38
N ASN A 91 2.78 15.32 17.19
CA ASN A 91 1.95 15.19 15.98
C ASN A 91 1.57 13.73 15.74
N PRO A 92 0.45 13.44 15.09
CA PRO A 92 0.14 12.08 14.64
C PRO A 92 1.26 11.49 13.80
N THR A 93 1.40 10.18 13.80
CA THR A 93 2.31 9.43 12.93
C THR A 93 1.47 8.73 11.86
N ILE A 94 1.66 9.13 10.62
CA ILE A 94 1.04 8.50 9.46
C ILE A 94 2.17 7.85 8.67
N THR A 95 2.08 6.56 8.46
CA THR A 95 3.08 5.81 7.71
C THR A 95 2.54 5.36 6.37
N ASN A 96 3.41 5.25 5.39
CA ASN A 96 3.08 4.71 4.07
C ASN A 96 4.01 3.54 3.74
N HIS A 97 3.41 2.39 3.49
CA HIS A 97 4.09 1.14 3.19
C HIS A 97 3.82 0.74 1.73
N SER A 98 4.61 1.30 0.82
CA SER A 98 4.55 0.96 -0.61
C SER A 98 5.44 -0.25 -0.94
N TYR A 99 5.42 -1.26 -0.11
CA TYR A 99 6.16 -2.52 -0.25
C TYR A 99 5.37 -3.66 0.41
N GLY A 100 5.82 -4.89 0.18
CA GLY A 100 5.21 -6.05 0.82
C GLY A 100 6.12 -7.27 0.77
N GLY A 101 5.87 -8.23 1.65
CA GLY A 101 6.53 -9.53 1.63
C GLY A 101 6.13 -10.34 0.41
N VAL A 102 7.08 -11.03 -0.17
CA VAL A 102 6.85 -11.94 -1.30
C VAL A 102 7.49 -13.30 -1.04
N PHE A 103 6.91 -14.34 -1.62
CA PHE A 103 7.61 -15.59 -1.84
C PHE A 103 7.92 -15.76 -3.33
N TYR A 104 9.01 -16.40 -3.66
CA TYR A 104 9.35 -16.73 -5.05
C TYR A 104 8.94 -18.16 -5.35
N PHE A 105 8.51 -18.43 -6.60
CA PHE A 105 8.12 -19.77 -7.03
C PHE A 105 9.34 -20.69 -7.15
N ASN A 106 10.49 -20.11 -7.52
CA ASN A 106 11.77 -20.80 -7.65
C ASN A 106 12.95 -19.91 -7.22
N SER A 107 14.16 -20.49 -7.13
CA SER A 107 15.38 -19.75 -6.75
C SER A 107 15.80 -18.72 -7.80
N ASP A 108 15.46 -18.95 -9.06
CA ASP A 108 15.86 -18.09 -10.18
C ASP A 108 14.93 -16.89 -10.37
N ARG A 109 13.88 -16.82 -9.52
CA ARG A 109 12.84 -15.77 -9.54
C ARG A 109 12.11 -15.68 -10.87
N GLU A 110 11.87 -16.83 -11.48
CA GLU A 110 11.06 -16.93 -12.69
C GLU A 110 9.58 -17.14 -12.37
N ALA A 111 8.74 -16.90 -13.37
CA ALA A 111 7.32 -17.17 -13.28
C ALA A 111 7.05 -18.67 -13.15
N LEU A 112 6.01 -19.04 -12.39
CA LEU A 112 5.61 -20.44 -12.24
C LEU A 112 5.18 -21.02 -13.60
N PRO A 113 5.87 -22.03 -14.14
CA PRO A 113 5.38 -22.73 -15.32
C PRO A 113 4.11 -23.52 -14.99
N PHE A 114 3.12 -23.47 -15.86
CA PHE A 114 1.88 -24.23 -15.65
C PHE A 114 2.14 -25.75 -15.51
N SER A 115 3.14 -26.26 -16.19
CA SER A 115 3.57 -27.69 -16.11
C SER A 115 4.04 -28.11 -14.71
N GLU A 116 4.45 -27.18 -13.87
CA GLU A 116 4.89 -27.44 -12.49
C GLU A 116 3.74 -27.34 -11.48
N LEU A 117 2.58 -26.78 -11.88
CA LEU A 117 1.41 -26.71 -11.02
C LEU A 117 0.79 -28.10 -10.85
N ASN A 118 0.75 -28.58 -9.61
CA ASN A 118 0.15 -29.86 -9.27
C ASN A 118 -1.34 -29.75 -8.99
N SER A 119 -1.73 -28.76 -8.21
CA SER A 119 -3.12 -28.55 -7.83
C SER A 119 -3.37 -27.14 -7.30
N VAL A 120 -4.64 -26.78 -7.32
CA VAL A 120 -5.18 -25.59 -6.64
C VAL A 120 -6.19 -26.07 -5.61
N VAL A 121 -6.06 -25.63 -4.37
CA VAL A 121 -7.13 -25.74 -3.38
C VAL A 121 -7.93 -24.44 -3.44
N TYR A 122 -9.19 -24.55 -3.84
CA TYR A 122 -10.08 -23.40 -3.97
C TYR A 122 -11.36 -23.65 -3.21
N ARG A 123 -11.63 -22.82 -2.19
CA ARG A 123 -12.80 -22.96 -1.28
C ARG A 123 -12.96 -24.36 -0.72
N GLY A 124 -11.85 -24.96 -0.29
CA GLY A 124 -11.82 -26.30 0.30
C GLY A 124 -11.84 -27.47 -0.70
N THR A 125 -12.03 -27.22 -1.99
CA THR A 125 -11.98 -28.25 -3.04
C THR A 125 -10.63 -28.26 -3.74
N THR A 126 -10.06 -29.45 -3.93
CA THR A 126 -8.79 -29.61 -4.69
C THR A 126 -9.08 -29.85 -6.16
N TYR A 127 -8.50 -29.01 -7.00
CA TYR A 127 -8.55 -29.10 -8.46
C TYR A 127 -7.18 -29.45 -9.03
N ASN A 128 -7.17 -30.28 -10.04
CA ASN A 128 -5.96 -30.76 -10.75
C ASN A 128 -6.36 -31.32 -12.13
N SER A 129 -5.41 -31.97 -12.84
CA SER A 129 -5.68 -32.54 -14.17
C SER A 129 -6.75 -33.64 -14.17
N GLY A 130 -6.92 -34.38 -13.06
CA GLY A 130 -7.96 -35.39 -12.88
C GLY A 130 -9.31 -34.88 -12.38
N ASN A 131 -9.32 -33.68 -11.80
CA ASN A 131 -10.50 -32.96 -11.32
C ASN A 131 -10.38 -31.49 -11.71
N PRO A 132 -10.56 -31.13 -12.98
CA PRO A 132 -10.39 -29.76 -13.45
C PRO A 132 -11.52 -28.85 -12.99
N GLY A 133 -11.26 -27.54 -13.00
CA GLY A 133 -12.30 -26.54 -12.84
C GLY A 133 -13.24 -26.45 -14.06
N PRO A 134 -14.26 -25.59 -13.99
CA PRO A 134 -15.25 -25.43 -15.06
C PRO A 134 -14.64 -25.07 -16.42
N SER A 135 -13.55 -24.31 -16.44
CA SER A 135 -12.83 -23.90 -17.67
C SER A 135 -11.73 -24.88 -18.10
N GLY A 136 -11.62 -26.05 -17.42
CA GLY A 136 -10.65 -27.09 -17.70
C GLY A 136 -9.27 -26.86 -17.04
N TRP A 137 -8.43 -27.91 -17.05
CA TRP A 137 -7.07 -27.84 -16.50
C TRP A 137 -6.09 -27.35 -17.56
N THR A 138 -6.16 -26.06 -17.83
CA THR A 138 -5.25 -25.32 -18.71
C THR A 138 -4.79 -24.07 -17.96
N GLN A 139 -3.69 -23.46 -18.39
CA GLN A 139 -3.22 -22.23 -17.75
C GLN A 139 -4.34 -21.18 -17.70
N SER A 140 -4.99 -20.90 -18.82
CA SER A 140 -6.07 -19.90 -18.88
C SER A 140 -7.31 -20.33 -18.09
N GLY A 141 -7.63 -21.62 -18.03
CA GLY A 141 -8.74 -22.12 -17.22
C GLY A 141 -8.48 -21.92 -15.72
N VAL A 142 -7.29 -22.24 -15.26
CA VAL A 142 -6.88 -22.04 -13.86
C VAL A 142 -6.85 -20.54 -13.48
N GLU A 143 -6.37 -19.68 -14.37
CA GLU A 143 -6.41 -18.23 -14.15
C GLU A 143 -7.85 -17.69 -14.07
N THR A 144 -8.72 -18.21 -14.94
CA THR A 144 -10.14 -17.79 -15.00
C THR A 144 -10.94 -18.24 -13.79
N ASP A 145 -10.81 -19.53 -13.43
CA ASP A 145 -11.64 -20.14 -12.39
C ASP A 145 -11.16 -19.82 -10.97
N PHE A 146 -9.85 -19.77 -10.78
CA PHE A 146 -9.24 -19.71 -9.44
C PHE A 146 -8.41 -18.45 -9.18
N GLY A 147 -8.19 -17.60 -10.17
CA GLY A 147 -7.43 -16.36 -10.01
C GLY A 147 -5.92 -16.52 -9.80
N VAL A 148 -5.37 -17.71 -10.05
CA VAL A 148 -3.92 -17.94 -10.06
C VAL A 148 -3.28 -17.13 -11.20
N ARG A 149 -2.04 -16.66 -11.02
CA ARG A 149 -1.31 -15.91 -12.05
C ARG A 149 -0.01 -16.62 -12.38
N PHE A 150 0.23 -16.83 -13.68
CA PHE A 150 1.43 -17.46 -14.21
C PHE A 150 2.43 -16.48 -14.85
N ASN A 151 2.07 -15.22 -14.93
CA ASN A 151 2.91 -14.14 -15.48
C ASN A 151 3.61 -13.30 -14.41
N ILE A 152 3.60 -13.78 -13.16
CA ILE A 152 4.28 -13.14 -12.02
C ILE A 152 5.41 -14.05 -11.52
N THR A 153 6.49 -13.45 -11.05
CA THR A 153 7.68 -14.17 -10.57
C THR A 153 7.64 -14.50 -9.09
N SER A 154 6.67 -13.91 -8.38
CA SER A 154 6.49 -14.08 -6.95
C SER A 154 5.02 -13.89 -6.57
N GLY A 155 4.63 -14.46 -5.47
CA GLY A 155 3.31 -14.26 -4.86
C GLY A 155 3.39 -13.50 -3.53
N PRO A 156 2.26 -13.02 -3.02
CA PRO A 156 2.20 -12.32 -1.73
C PRO A 156 2.53 -13.26 -0.57
N SER A 157 3.35 -12.78 0.36
CA SER A 157 3.71 -13.50 1.58
C SER A 157 3.07 -12.83 2.79
N GLN A 158 2.14 -13.53 3.43
CA GLN A 158 1.56 -13.16 4.71
C GLN A 158 2.41 -13.73 5.84
N SER A 159 2.51 -13.01 6.96
CA SER A 159 3.18 -13.44 8.19
C SER A 159 2.35 -13.00 9.39
N ALA A 160 1.83 -13.95 10.15
CA ALA A 160 1.02 -13.67 11.33
C ALA A 160 1.82 -12.92 12.42
N ALA A 161 3.12 -13.23 12.54
CA ALA A 161 3.98 -12.54 13.50
C ALA A 161 4.18 -11.07 13.12
N ILE A 162 4.49 -10.77 11.85
CA ILE A 162 4.61 -9.38 11.40
C ILE A 162 3.27 -8.66 11.47
N SER A 163 2.16 -9.34 11.21
CA SER A 163 0.83 -8.76 11.36
C SER A 163 0.53 -8.38 12.81
N ALA A 164 0.99 -9.15 13.78
CA ALA A 164 0.87 -8.80 15.20
C ALA A 164 1.65 -7.51 15.52
N ASP A 165 2.91 -7.38 15.06
CA ASP A 165 3.70 -6.16 15.27
C ASP A 165 3.07 -4.93 14.59
N VAL A 166 2.47 -5.13 13.41
CA VAL A 166 1.71 -4.08 12.72
C VAL A 166 0.51 -3.65 13.58
N GLN A 167 -0.22 -4.63 14.13
CA GLN A 167 -1.37 -4.35 15.00
C GLN A 167 -0.95 -3.60 16.26
N ASP A 168 0.13 -4.01 16.91
CA ASP A 168 0.68 -3.31 18.08
C ASP A 168 1.04 -1.85 17.77
N ALA A 169 1.62 -1.60 16.60
CA ALA A 169 1.91 -0.23 16.19
C ALA A 169 0.62 0.59 15.95
N ILE A 170 -0.43 -0.03 15.44
CA ILE A 170 -1.74 0.59 15.27
C ILE A 170 -2.38 0.88 16.63
N ASP A 171 -2.32 -0.04 17.57
CA ASP A 171 -2.86 0.09 18.92
C ASP A 171 -2.14 1.17 19.72
N ASP A 172 -0.84 1.37 19.50
CA ASP A 172 -0.06 2.49 20.03
C ASP A 172 -0.41 3.84 19.39
N GLY A 173 -1.20 3.86 18.32
CA GLY A 173 -1.72 5.08 17.68
C GLY A 173 -1.03 5.47 16.36
N VAL A 174 -0.24 4.59 15.77
CA VAL A 174 0.33 4.80 14.42
C VAL A 174 -0.76 4.52 13.39
N VAL A 175 -0.88 5.39 12.39
CA VAL A 175 -1.74 5.16 11.22
C VAL A 175 -0.93 4.45 10.16
N ILE A 176 -1.31 3.21 9.81
CA ILE A 176 -0.60 2.37 8.84
C ILE A 176 -1.40 2.26 7.55
N ILE A 177 -0.81 2.78 6.47
CA ILE A 177 -1.42 2.81 5.14
C ILE A 177 -0.49 2.13 4.15
N GLY A 178 -1.01 1.17 3.39
CA GLY A 178 -0.16 0.39 2.52
C GLY A 178 -0.75 0.05 1.16
N ALA A 179 0.14 -0.29 0.27
CA ALA A 179 -0.17 -0.70 -1.10
C ALA A 179 -0.74 -2.13 -1.13
N ALA A 180 -1.80 -2.34 -1.92
CA ALA A 180 -2.44 -3.66 -2.05
C ALA A 180 -1.58 -4.70 -2.80
N GLY A 181 -0.60 -4.26 -3.60
CA GLY A 181 0.19 -5.11 -4.49
C GLY A 181 -0.24 -5.00 -5.95
N ASN A 182 0.60 -5.51 -6.86
CA ASN A 182 0.50 -5.25 -8.31
C ASN A 182 0.39 -6.52 -9.16
N ASP A 183 -0.18 -7.58 -8.61
CA ASP A 183 -0.17 -8.92 -9.22
C ASP A 183 -1.53 -9.31 -9.80
N ASN A 184 -2.52 -8.40 -9.75
CA ASN A 184 -3.91 -8.66 -10.11
C ASN A 184 -4.48 -9.89 -9.37
N LEU A 185 -4.18 -10.01 -8.09
CA LEU A 185 -4.66 -11.06 -7.20
C LEU A 185 -5.79 -10.56 -6.30
N VAL A 186 -6.66 -11.49 -5.92
CA VAL A 186 -7.66 -11.23 -4.88
C VAL A 186 -6.98 -11.17 -3.52
N ILE A 187 -7.41 -10.22 -2.67
CA ILE A 187 -7.11 -10.21 -1.24
C ILE A 187 -8.42 -10.51 -0.52
N ALA A 188 -8.52 -11.75 -0.04
CA ALA A 188 -9.69 -12.26 0.66
C ALA A 188 -9.74 -11.73 2.10
N ASP A 189 -10.93 -11.61 2.66
CA ASP A 189 -11.10 -11.38 4.08
C ASP A 189 -10.80 -12.67 4.86
N PRO A 190 -10.22 -12.62 6.08
CA PRO A 190 -9.95 -13.80 6.89
C PRO A 190 -11.19 -14.67 7.20
N SER A 191 -12.39 -14.09 7.18
CA SER A 191 -13.65 -14.81 7.35
C SER A 191 -14.19 -15.45 6.07
N ASP A 192 -13.61 -15.14 4.91
CA ASP A 192 -14.07 -15.65 3.61
C ASP A 192 -13.61 -17.08 3.35
N SER A 193 -14.42 -17.82 2.58
CA SER A 193 -14.03 -19.13 2.05
C SER A 193 -12.77 -19.08 1.15
N ASP A 194 -12.43 -17.90 0.61
CA ASP A 194 -11.27 -17.69 -0.24
C ASP A 194 -9.96 -17.51 0.54
N TRP A 195 -10.01 -17.27 1.85
CA TRP A 195 -8.83 -17.07 2.70
C TRP A 195 -7.82 -18.21 2.66
N ASN A 196 -8.32 -19.45 2.56
CA ASN A 196 -7.49 -20.65 2.57
C ASN A 196 -7.18 -21.20 1.17
N ASN A 197 -7.45 -20.44 0.12
CA ASN A 197 -7.09 -20.84 -1.23
C ASN A 197 -5.56 -20.93 -1.37
N SER A 198 -5.07 -22.08 -1.88
CA SER A 198 -3.64 -22.34 -2.02
C SER A 198 -3.29 -22.97 -3.36
N ILE A 199 -2.06 -22.73 -3.78
CA ILE A 199 -1.46 -23.41 -4.93
C ILE A 199 -0.39 -24.39 -4.45
N ASN A 200 -0.31 -25.54 -5.12
CA ASN A 200 0.68 -26.56 -4.86
C ASN A 200 1.43 -26.83 -6.16
N TRP A 201 2.76 -26.76 -6.10
CA TRP A 201 3.61 -26.98 -7.27
C TRP A 201 4.88 -27.73 -6.90
N ASN A 202 5.57 -28.26 -7.90
CA ASN A 202 6.86 -28.88 -7.73
C ASN A 202 7.96 -27.96 -8.24
N TYR A 203 9.01 -27.82 -7.45
CA TYR A 203 10.21 -27.15 -7.88
C TYR A 203 11.44 -27.94 -7.38
N ASP A 204 12.36 -28.24 -8.31
CA ASP A 204 13.59 -29.00 -8.02
C ASP A 204 13.33 -30.30 -7.24
N GLY A 205 12.33 -31.06 -7.68
CA GLY A 205 11.91 -32.30 -7.04
C GLY A 205 11.21 -32.16 -5.68
N SER A 206 10.99 -30.94 -5.21
CA SER A 206 10.36 -30.67 -3.92
C SER A 206 8.95 -30.10 -4.11
N ALA A 207 7.99 -30.63 -3.35
CA ALA A 207 6.64 -30.09 -3.29
C ALA A 207 6.63 -28.76 -2.52
N ARG A 208 5.94 -27.78 -3.08
CA ARG A 208 5.73 -26.45 -2.50
C ARG A 208 4.24 -26.17 -2.36
N SER A 209 3.88 -25.41 -1.35
CA SER A 209 2.50 -24.95 -1.13
C SER A 209 2.50 -23.53 -0.58
N ARG A 210 1.59 -22.68 -1.10
CA ARG A 210 1.40 -21.31 -0.59
C ARG A 210 -0.05 -20.85 -0.74
N TYR A 211 -0.51 -20.10 0.24
CA TYR A 211 -1.71 -19.30 0.10
C TYR A 211 -1.44 -18.11 -0.82
N TYR A 212 -2.38 -17.78 -1.70
CA TYR A 212 -2.16 -16.73 -2.71
C TYR A 212 -3.20 -15.60 -2.67
N MET A 213 -4.19 -15.68 -1.75
CA MET A 213 -5.23 -14.67 -1.61
C MET A 213 -5.22 -13.96 -0.23
N ARG A 214 -4.13 -14.03 0.51
CA ARG A 214 -4.03 -13.44 1.86
C ARG A 214 -3.39 -12.05 1.90
N GLY A 215 -3.03 -11.49 0.75
CA GLY A 215 -2.25 -10.26 0.71
C GLY A 215 -0.81 -10.46 1.16
N ALA A 216 -0.08 -9.37 1.29
CA ALA A 216 1.33 -9.35 1.66
C ALA A 216 1.52 -8.49 2.92
N TRP A 217 2.28 -9.00 3.90
CA TRP A 217 2.66 -8.15 5.03
C TRP A 217 3.40 -6.89 4.53
N PRO A 218 3.26 -5.71 5.13
CA PRO A 218 2.46 -5.37 6.32
C PRO A 218 0.97 -5.18 6.03
N ASN A 219 0.60 -5.10 4.76
CA ASN A 219 -0.73 -4.72 4.30
C ASN A 219 -1.58 -5.98 4.10
N SER A 220 -1.76 -6.73 5.15
CA SER A 220 -2.51 -7.98 5.19
C SER A 220 -3.80 -7.81 5.99
N PRO A 221 -4.91 -8.41 5.56
CA PRO A 221 -6.21 -8.24 6.22
C PRO A 221 -6.35 -8.90 7.59
N ASP A 222 -5.32 -9.55 8.09
CA ASP A 222 -5.24 -10.06 9.46
C ASP A 222 -4.72 -9.03 10.48
N ASN A 223 -4.59 -7.78 10.06
CA ASN A 223 -4.38 -6.61 10.91
C ASN A 223 -5.21 -5.42 10.40
N ASP A 224 -5.25 -4.34 11.16
CA ASP A 224 -6.09 -3.17 10.87
C ASP A 224 -5.44 -2.14 9.92
N SER A 225 -4.37 -2.47 9.21
CA SER A 225 -3.77 -1.56 8.23
C SER A 225 -4.77 -1.14 7.15
N ILE A 226 -4.56 0.03 6.58
CA ILE A 226 -5.40 0.57 5.49
C ILE A 226 -4.82 0.09 4.16
N ILE A 227 -5.55 -0.77 3.46
CA ILE A 227 -5.11 -1.40 2.20
C ILE A 227 -5.65 -0.62 1.02
N VAL A 228 -4.74 -0.10 0.19
CA VAL A 228 -5.07 0.81 -0.92
C VAL A 228 -4.85 0.16 -2.27
N GLY A 229 -5.93 0.01 -3.04
CA GLY A 229 -5.90 -0.39 -4.43
C GLY A 229 -5.62 0.77 -5.39
N ALA A 230 -5.24 0.47 -6.61
CA ALA A 230 -4.93 1.47 -7.64
C ALA A 230 -6.06 1.66 -8.64
N LEU A 231 -6.43 2.92 -8.89
CA LEU A 231 -7.25 3.32 -10.03
C LEU A 231 -6.42 3.45 -11.30
N ASN A 232 -7.07 3.15 -12.40
CA ASN A 232 -6.60 3.51 -13.74
C ASN A 232 -6.73 5.04 -13.96
N ASN A 233 -6.03 5.57 -14.96
CA ASN A 233 -6.09 6.98 -15.37
C ASN A 233 -7.18 7.26 -16.44
N THR A 234 -8.21 6.46 -16.50
CA THR A 234 -9.34 6.62 -17.41
C THR A 234 -10.48 7.39 -16.74
N HIS A 235 -11.32 8.05 -17.54
CA HIS A 235 -12.50 8.75 -17.04
C HIS A 235 -13.60 7.81 -16.51
N THR A 236 -13.44 6.51 -16.69
CA THR A 236 -14.40 5.49 -16.25
C THR A 236 -14.12 4.98 -14.84
N PHE A 237 -13.10 5.49 -14.17
CA PHE A 237 -12.73 5.10 -12.80
C PHE A 237 -12.70 3.58 -12.60
N THR A 238 -12.06 2.86 -13.54
CA THR A 238 -11.82 1.42 -13.39
C THR A 238 -10.63 1.19 -12.49
N ARG A 239 -10.57 0.04 -11.84
CA ARG A 239 -9.33 -0.39 -11.18
C ARG A 239 -8.20 -0.57 -12.22
N ALA A 240 -6.97 -0.31 -11.83
CA ALA A 240 -5.82 -0.58 -12.67
C ALA A 240 -5.67 -2.09 -12.89
N THR A 241 -5.26 -2.51 -14.08
CA THR A 241 -5.18 -3.92 -14.46
C THR A 241 -4.20 -4.73 -13.60
N PHE A 242 -3.23 -4.08 -13.02
CA PHE A 242 -2.22 -4.72 -12.15
C PHE A 242 -2.66 -4.77 -10.67
N THR A 243 -3.56 -3.91 -10.22
CA THR A 243 -3.86 -3.78 -8.79
C THR A 243 -4.42 -5.07 -8.21
N ASN A 244 -3.94 -5.44 -7.04
CA ASN A 244 -4.65 -6.41 -6.23
C ASN A 244 -6.00 -5.83 -5.80
N TYR A 245 -7.00 -6.68 -5.57
CA TYR A 245 -8.38 -6.30 -5.35
C TYR A 245 -9.08 -7.33 -4.44
N GLY A 246 -10.32 -7.13 -4.09
CA GLY A 246 -11.08 -8.04 -3.23
C GLY A 246 -11.66 -7.36 -2.00
N PRO A 247 -12.33 -8.11 -1.12
CA PRO A 247 -13.08 -7.55 0.00
C PRO A 247 -12.22 -6.80 1.02
N SER A 248 -10.94 -7.09 1.09
CA SER A 248 -10.03 -6.46 2.05
C SER A 248 -9.41 -5.14 1.58
N ILE A 249 -9.79 -4.64 0.42
CA ILE A 249 -9.40 -3.28 0.01
C ILE A 249 -10.25 -2.26 0.77
N ASP A 250 -9.63 -1.28 1.42
CA ASP A 250 -10.37 -0.20 2.10
C ASP A 250 -10.81 0.90 1.11
N VAL A 251 -9.94 1.25 0.16
CA VAL A 251 -10.20 2.33 -0.79
C VAL A 251 -9.30 2.19 -2.02
N PHE A 252 -9.78 2.69 -3.16
CA PHE A 252 -8.95 2.88 -4.35
C PHE A 252 -8.47 4.33 -4.45
N ALA A 253 -7.26 4.54 -4.96
CA ALA A 253 -6.72 5.86 -5.22
C ALA A 253 -5.97 5.88 -6.56
N PRO A 254 -5.75 7.05 -7.18
CA PRO A 254 -5.01 7.13 -8.43
C PRO A 254 -3.64 6.47 -8.30
N GLY A 255 -3.38 5.47 -9.15
CA GLY A 255 -2.12 4.70 -9.12
C GLY A 255 -1.47 4.54 -10.49
N ARG A 256 -1.98 5.21 -11.54
CA ARG A 256 -1.42 5.12 -12.88
C ARG A 256 -1.01 6.50 -13.40
N ARG A 257 0.22 6.59 -13.94
CA ARG A 257 0.84 7.83 -14.44
C ARG A 257 0.88 8.95 -13.39
N ILE A 258 1.26 8.59 -12.18
CA ILE A 258 1.36 9.53 -11.07
C ILE A 258 2.68 10.28 -11.17
N LEU A 259 2.62 11.60 -11.31
CA LEU A 259 3.78 12.48 -11.38
C LEU A 259 4.27 12.81 -9.97
N SER A 260 5.55 12.55 -9.69
CA SER A 260 6.16 12.87 -8.39
C SER A 260 7.67 13.03 -8.50
N CYS A 261 8.32 13.31 -7.37
CA CYS A 261 9.77 13.49 -7.29
C CYS A 261 10.53 12.28 -7.83
N TYR A 262 11.64 12.53 -8.49
CA TYR A 262 12.44 11.50 -9.13
C TYR A 262 13.94 11.82 -9.01
N GLY A 263 14.76 10.78 -8.95
CA GLY A 263 16.21 10.94 -8.87
C GLY A 263 16.85 11.41 -10.18
N ASN A 264 18.08 11.89 -10.08
CA ASN A 264 18.85 12.43 -11.20
C ASN A 264 19.55 11.36 -12.05
N THR A 265 19.63 10.12 -11.63
CA THR A 265 20.39 9.08 -12.30
C THR A 265 19.53 8.25 -13.26
N GLY A 266 20.06 7.88 -14.40
CA GLY A 266 19.38 7.09 -15.43
C GLY A 266 18.81 7.96 -16.57
N ALA A 267 19.44 7.90 -17.71
CA ALA A 267 19.26 8.85 -18.79
C ALA A 267 18.14 8.54 -19.78
N SER A 268 17.34 7.48 -19.58
CA SER A 268 16.45 7.01 -20.65
C SER A 268 14.97 7.36 -20.48
N ASP A 269 14.56 7.85 -19.32
CA ASP A 269 13.14 8.09 -19.07
C ASP A 269 12.79 9.57 -19.22
N SER A 270 11.60 9.84 -19.73
CA SER A 270 11.03 11.17 -19.92
C SER A 270 10.91 11.91 -18.58
N LYS A 271 11.98 12.48 -18.09
CA LYS A 271 12.01 13.25 -16.86
C LYS A 271 11.65 14.70 -17.11
N TYR A 272 10.85 15.25 -16.24
CA TYR A 272 10.59 16.68 -16.22
C TYR A 272 11.60 17.35 -15.31
N SER A 273 12.45 18.23 -15.84
CA SER A 273 13.37 19.02 -15.03
C SER A 273 12.60 20.12 -14.29
N ALA A 274 12.82 20.21 -12.99
CA ALA A 274 12.31 21.31 -12.16
C ALA A 274 13.39 22.37 -11.87
N GLY A 275 14.53 22.33 -12.57
CA GLY A 275 15.70 23.15 -12.31
C GLY A 275 16.56 22.65 -11.15
N SER A 276 17.80 23.15 -11.06
CA SER A 276 18.73 22.86 -9.95
C SER A 276 18.96 21.37 -9.65
N GLY A 277 18.91 20.49 -10.67
CA GLY A 277 19.10 19.05 -10.50
C GLY A 277 17.90 18.29 -9.93
N ASN A 278 16.77 18.95 -9.80
CA ASN A 278 15.51 18.32 -9.37
C ASN A 278 14.74 17.78 -10.57
N TYR A 279 14.19 16.61 -10.43
CA TYR A 279 13.44 15.94 -11.49
C TYR A 279 12.11 15.39 -10.98
N TYR A 280 11.16 15.28 -11.91
CA TYR A 280 9.89 14.60 -11.72
C TYR A 280 9.71 13.55 -12.81
N ASN A 281 9.05 12.47 -12.49
CA ASN A 281 8.64 11.46 -13.47
C ASN A 281 7.32 10.82 -13.07
N THR A 282 6.68 10.15 -14.03
CA THR A 282 5.47 9.40 -13.78
C THR A 282 5.80 7.95 -13.44
N ALA A 283 5.09 7.40 -12.48
CA ALA A 283 5.15 5.98 -12.12
C ALA A 283 3.76 5.37 -12.01
N ASN A 284 3.72 4.02 -12.07
CA ASN A 284 2.49 3.24 -11.93
C ASN A 284 2.66 2.27 -10.75
N GLY A 285 1.57 2.00 -10.04
CA GLY A 285 1.54 1.00 -8.98
C GLY A 285 0.56 1.37 -7.87
N THR A 286 0.19 0.38 -7.08
CA THR A 286 -0.45 0.60 -5.78
C THR A 286 0.49 1.37 -4.84
N SER A 287 1.80 1.28 -5.08
CA SER A 287 2.84 2.11 -4.45
C SER A 287 2.65 3.61 -4.68
N MET A 288 1.94 4.03 -5.73
CA MET A 288 1.62 5.42 -6.04
C MET A 288 0.21 5.80 -5.57
N ALA A 289 -0.67 4.82 -5.38
CA ALA A 289 -2.01 5.01 -4.84
C ALA A 289 -1.99 5.21 -3.31
N SER A 290 -1.28 4.36 -2.60
CA SER A 290 -1.16 4.39 -1.13
C SER A 290 -0.65 5.75 -0.59
N PRO A 291 0.41 6.38 -1.12
CA PRO A 291 0.87 7.67 -0.64
C PRO A 291 -0.10 8.81 -0.92
N GLN A 292 -1.03 8.69 -1.85
CA GLN A 292 -2.11 9.66 -2.03
C GLN A 292 -3.04 9.65 -0.82
N VAL A 293 -3.41 8.45 -0.36
CA VAL A 293 -4.23 8.27 0.85
C VAL A 293 -3.46 8.80 2.07
N ALA A 294 -2.20 8.40 2.23
CA ALA A 294 -1.37 8.87 3.35
C ALA A 294 -1.25 10.40 3.39
N GLY A 295 -1.04 11.03 2.25
CA GLY A 295 -0.97 12.49 2.14
C GLY A 295 -2.28 13.17 2.50
N VAL A 296 -3.43 12.68 2.01
CA VAL A 296 -4.74 13.21 2.36
C VAL A 296 -5.03 13.04 3.84
N ILE A 297 -4.79 11.86 4.41
CA ILE A 297 -4.96 11.60 5.84
C ILE A 297 -4.05 12.51 6.68
N ALA A 298 -2.80 12.73 6.26
CA ALA A 298 -1.88 13.62 6.97
C ALA A 298 -2.39 15.07 7.04
N THR A 299 -3.08 15.57 6.01
CA THR A 299 -3.68 16.91 6.04
C THR A 299 -4.81 17.05 7.07
N LEU A 300 -5.43 15.95 7.47
CA LEU A 300 -6.56 15.90 8.39
C LEU A 300 -6.11 15.64 9.83
N ALA A 301 -5.06 14.85 9.98
CA ALA A 301 -4.65 14.31 11.26
C ALA A 301 -4.24 15.38 12.28
N THR A 302 -3.68 16.52 11.83
CA THR A 302 -3.28 17.62 12.70
C THR A 302 -4.45 18.33 13.36
N ALA A 303 -5.65 18.21 12.80
CA ALA A 303 -6.85 18.86 13.31
C ALA A 303 -7.43 18.15 14.54
N LYS A 304 -7.11 16.88 14.76
CA LYS A 304 -7.66 16.07 15.84
C LYS A 304 -6.60 15.74 16.90
N TYR A 305 -7.01 15.86 18.16
CA TYR A 305 -6.22 15.33 19.27
C TYR A 305 -6.28 13.79 19.27
N ARG A 306 -5.14 13.11 19.28
CA ARG A 306 -5.04 11.65 19.22
C ARG A 306 -5.74 11.07 17.99
N PHE A 307 -5.31 11.49 16.81
CA PHE A 307 -5.78 10.90 15.55
C PHE A 307 -5.23 9.46 15.41
N THR A 308 -6.12 8.52 15.17
CA THR A 308 -5.83 7.08 15.16
C THR A 308 -6.04 6.47 13.77
N ASN A 309 -5.64 5.22 13.61
CA ASN A 309 -5.90 4.42 12.41
C ASN A 309 -7.41 4.26 12.16
N SER A 310 -8.19 4.03 13.21
CA SER A 310 -9.66 3.96 13.13
C SER A 310 -10.29 5.27 12.64
N ASP A 311 -9.73 6.42 13.04
CA ASP A 311 -10.19 7.73 12.54
C ASP A 311 -9.93 7.85 11.03
N ALA A 312 -8.77 7.39 10.56
CA ALA A 312 -8.42 7.39 9.16
C ALA A 312 -9.37 6.48 8.35
N LYS A 313 -9.60 5.24 8.80
CA LYS A 313 -10.58 4.33 8.18
C LYS A 313 -11.98 4.95 8.16
N GLY A 314 -12.43 5.48 9.29
CA GLY A 314 -13.73 6.15 9.38
C GLY A 314 -13.86 7.36 8.45
N TYR A 315 -12.78 8.13 8.26
CA TYR A 315 -12.76 9.21 7.28
C TYR A 315 -12.92 8.67 5.85
N LEU A 316 -12.13 7.67 5.48
CA LEU A 316 -12.19 7.06 4.14
C LEU A 316 -13.56 6.46 3.84
N GLN A 317 -14.17 5.82 4.82
CA GLN A 317 -15.53 5.25 4.68
C GLN A 317 -16.58 6.34 4.40
N ARG A 318 -16.50 7.50 5.08
CA ARG A 318 -17.51 8.56 4.97
C ARG A 318 -17.28 9.52 3.80
N HIS A 319 -16.03 9.73 3.41
CA HIS A 319 -15.66 10.82 2.50
C HIS A 319 -15.07 10.37 1.17
N SER A 320 -14.86 9.09 0.95
CA SER A 320 -14.56 8.57 -0.38
C SER A 320 -15.81 8.63 -1.27
N LYS A 321 -15.58 8.70 -2.58
CA LYS A 321 -16.68 8.64 -3.54
C LYS A 321 -17.15 7.20 -3.69
N ASP A 322 -18.43 6.97 -3.50
CA ASP A 322 -19.06 5.65 -3.58
C ASP A 322 -19.77 5.44 -4.91
N ASN A 323 -19.79 4.20 -5.34
CA ASN A 323 -20.62 3.70 -6.46
C ASN A 323 -20.39 4.42 -7.81
N ASP A 324 -19.20 4.97 -8.01
CA ASP A 324 -18.83 5.73 -9.21
C ASP A 324 -17.72 5.05 -10.02
N MET A 325 -17.13 3.98 -9.47
CA MET A 325 -16.19 3.15 -10.20
C MET A 325 -16.96 2.17 -11.11
N THR A 326 -16.43 1.97 -12.31
CA THR A 326 -16.98 0.97 -13.22
C THR A 326 -16.44 -0.41 -12.85
N PHE A 327 -17.28 -1.17 -12.15
CA PHE A 327 -17.08 -2.60 -11.88
C PHE A 327 -18.23 -3.39 -12.51
N ASP A 328 -17.99 -4.64 -12.86
CA ASP A 328 -19.06 -5.58 -13.09
C ASP A 328 -19.73 -5.98 -11.76
N SER A 329 -20.77 -6.79 -11.82
CA SER A 329 -21.52 -7.25 -10.65
C SER A 329 -20.73 -8.20 -9.73
N GLY A 330 -19.44 -8.36 -9.93
CA GLY A 330 -18.59 -9.26 -9.15
C GLY A 330 -18.63 -10.72 -9.57
N THR A 331 -19.31 -11.03 -10.66
CA THR A 331 -19.44 -12.39 -11.23
C THR A 331 -18.46 -12.68 -12.36
N GLY A 332 -17.70 -11.67 -12.81
CA GLY A 332 -16.75 -11.79 -13.89
C GLY A 332 -15.58 -12.73 -13.56
N SER A 333 -14.83 -13.08 -14.59
CA SER A 333 -13.61 -13.87 -14.47
C SER A 333 -12.57 -13.15 -13.59
N HIS A 334 -11.71 -13.89 -12.89
CA HIS A 334 -10.58 -13.33 -12.16
C HIS A 334 -9.59 -12.58 -13.05
N SER A 335 -9.57 -12.83 -14.35
CA SER A 335 -8.74 -12.09 -15.31
C SER A 335 -9.35 -10.77 -15.76
N ASP A 336 -10.63 -10.54 -15.51
CA ASP A 336 -11.32 -9.31 -15.89
C ASP A 336 -10.96 -8.16 -14.92
N ASN A 337 -10.42 -7.07 -15.45
CA ASN A 337 -10.05 -5.89 -14.66
C ASN A 337 -11.25 -5.05 -14.20
N THR A 338 -12.45 -5.37 -14.65
CA THR A 338 -13.70 -4.79 -14.15
C THR A 338 -14.33 -5.64 -13.04
N CYS A 339 -13.83 -6.85 -12.82
CA CYS A 339 -14.32 -7.76 -11.79
C CYS A 339 -14.07 -7.22 -10.39
N GLN A 340 -15.12 -7.12 -9.61
CA GLN A 340 -15.06 -6.55 -8.26
C GLN A 340 -14.65 -7.56 -7.19
N LYS A 341 -15.12 -8.81 -7.27
CA LYS A 341 -14.86 -9.88 -6.27
C LYS A 341 -14.93 -9.40 -4.82
N GLY A 342 -15.96 -8.64 -4.50
CA GLY A 342 -16.15 -8.08 -3.15
C GLY A 342 -15.40 -6.79 -2.84
N SER A 343 -14.59 -6.25 -3.77
CA SER A 343 -13.95 -4.95 -3.58
C SER A 343 -14.98 -3.85 -3.32
N PRO A 344 -14.68 -2.87 -2.45
CA PRO A 344 -15.55 -1.71 -2.28
C PRO A 344 -15.57 -0.87 -3.55
N ASN A 345 -16.75 -0.46 -3.99
CA ASN A 345 -16.86 0.56 -5.05
C ASN A 345 -16.65 1.94 -4.44
N LYS A 346 -15.41 2.22 -4.06
CA LYS A 346 -15.05 3.38 -3.26
C LYS A 346 -13.66 3.90 -3.64
N TYR A 347 -13.55 5.19 -3.98
CA TYR A 347 -12.25 5.79 -4.27
C TYR A 347 -12.02 7.12 -3.55
N LEU A 348 -10.75 7.41 -3.30
CA LEU A 348 -10.29 8.60 -2.63
C LEU A 348 -10.70 9.86 -3.41
N ILE A 349 -11.32 10.79 -2.70
CA ILE A 349 -11.48 12.16 -3.18
C ILE A 349 -10.86 13.14 -2.18
N SER A 350 -10.32 14.24 -2.68
CA SER A 350 -9.98 15.39 -1.85
C SER A 350 -11.10 16.41 -1.95
N LYS A 351 -11.76 16.69 -0.83
CA LYS A 351 -12.74 17.77 -0.78
C LYS A 351 -12.02 19.11 -0.92
N ASN A 352 -12.56 20.01 -1.71
CA ASN A 352 -12.05 21.38 -1.84
C ASN A 352 -12.03 22.06 -0.45
N SER A 353 -11.11 22.99 -0.26
CA SER A 353 -10.96 23.78 0.97
C SER A 353 -12.24 24.48 1.48
N ARG A 354 -13.23 24.65 0.61
CA ARG A 354 -14.56 25.18 0.98
C ARG A 354 -15.43 24.18 1.78
N SER A 355 -15.09 22.90 1.78
CA SER A 355 -15.80 21.85 2.55
C SER A 355 -14.99 21.35 3.74
N THR A 356 -13.83 21.94 4.03
CA THR A 356 -12.97 21.51 5.14
C THR A 356 -13.56 21.80 6.51
N SER A 357 -14.47 22.77 6.64
CA SER A 357 -15.19 23.00 7.91
C SER A 357 -16.03 21.79 8.32
N GLY A 358 -16.75 21.17 7.38
CA GLY A 358 -17.51 19.96 7.63
C GLY A 358 -16.62 18.74 7.93
N MET A 359 -15.46 18.63 7.28
CA MET A 359 -14.50 17.56 7.55
C MET A 359 -13.88 17.63 8.94
N ILE A 360 -13.61 18.85 9.43
CA ILE A 360 -13.08 19.08 10.78
C ILE A 360 -14.15 18.77 11.83
N GLU A 361 -15.41 19.06 11.56
CA GLU A 361 -16.54 18.73 12.43
C GLU A 361 -16.75 17.21 12.55
N ASP A 362 -16.70 16.49 11.44
CA ASP A 362 -16.87 15.04 11.42
C ASP A 362 -15.75 14.28 12.14
N VAL A 363 -14.51 14.78 12.06
CA VAL A 363 -13.37 14.18 12.75
C VAL A 363 -13.31 14.55 14.24
N LYS A 364 -13.88 15.69 14.63
CA LYS A 364 -13.80 16.19 16.02
C LYS A 364 -15.00 15.85 16.89
N GLY A 365 -16.16 15.58 16.30
CA GLY A 365 -17.40 15.41 17.07
C GLY A 365 -17.79 16.63 17.93
N GLU A 366 -17.07 17.75 17.84
CA GLU A 366 -17.30 18.99 18.56
C GLU A 366 -17.12 20.20 17.65
N ARG A 367 -18.12 21.06 17.59
CA ARG A 367 -18.05 22.38 16.95
C ARG A 367 -17.02 23.28 17.63
N LYS A 368 -15.90 23.56 16.98
CA LYS A 368 -15.11 24.76 17.25
C LYS A 368 -14.92 25.54 15.96
N THR A 369 -15.61 26.65 15.89
CA THR A 369 -15.36 27.72 14.93
C THR A 369 -14.02 28.39 15.27
N SER A 370 -12.97 28.05 14.56
CA SER A 370 -11.77 28.87 14.49
C SER A 370 -11.20 28.76 13.08
N GLY A 371 -11.19 29.92 12.42
CA GLY A 371 -10.72 30.06 11.05
C GLY A 371 -9.24 29.69 10.92
N MET A 372 -8.95 28.56 10.32
CA MET A 372 -7.68 28.32 9.63
C MET A 372 -7.90 28.59 8.14
N THR A 373 -7.39 29.71 7.68
CA THR A 373 -7.25 29.99 6.25
C THR A 373 -6.03 29.24 5.74
N PHE A 374 -6.25 28.20 4.93
CA PHE A 374 -5.20 27.60 4.13
C PHE A 374 -4.90 28.51 2.93
N PRO A 375 -3.62 28.67 2.52
CA PRO A 375 -3.31 29.48 1.36
C PRO A 375 -3.99 28.93 0.11
N ARG A 376 -4.60 29.80 -0.66
CA ARG A 376 -5.28 29.46 -1.91
C ARG A 376 -4.28 28.84 -2.89
N ARG A 377 -4.63 27.68 -3.45
CA ARG A 377 -3.99 27.19 -4.66
C ARG A 377 -4.17 28.24 -5.76
N SER A 378 -3.08 28.71 -6.34
CA SER A 378 -3.13 29.40 -7.63
C SER A 378 -3.65 28.38 -8.65
N THR A 379 -4.75 28.69 -9.30
CA THR A 379 -5.23 27.97 -10.47
C THR A 379 -4.19 28.10 -11.58
N LEU A 380 -3.42 27.05 -11.81
CA LEU A 380 -2.67 26.93 -13.06
C LEU A 380 -3.68 26.56 -14.15
N ASN A 381 -4.03 27.56 -14.96
CA ASN A 381 -4.70 27.35 -16.23
C ASN A 381 -3.76 26.55 -17.14
N TYR A 382 -4.11 25.31 -17.43
CA TYR A 382 -3.55 24.60 -18.57
C TYR A 382 -4.09 25.23 -19.85
N GLN A 383 -3.31 26.06 -20.51
CA GLN A 383 -3.46 26.27 -21.94
C GLN A 383 -2.62 25.21 -22.66
N HIS A 384 -3.19 24.65 -23.69
CA HIS A 384 -2.86 23.52 -24.56
C HIS A 384 -1.38 23.25 -24.86
#